data_2917b2f886776bde1fb25aacda131c80
#
_entry.id   2917b2f886776bde1fb25aacda131c80
#
_cell.length_a   1.000
_cell.length_b   1.000
_cell.length_c   1.000
_cell.angle_alpha   90.00
_cell.angle_beta   90.00
_cell.angle_gamma   90.00
#
_symmetry.space_group_name_H-M   'P 1'
#
loop_
_entity.id
_entity.type
_entity.pdbx_description
1 polymer ?
#
loop_
_entity_poly.entity_id
_entity_poly.type
_entity_poly.pdbx_seq_one_letter_code
_entity_poly.pdbx_strand_id
1 'polypeptide(L)'
;MIDDLSISVDEGEALGIVGPNGAGKTTWFNLITGAVHADSGKVIFDGKDITHMPRHERCRTGIGRTFQIPKPFSGMTVFENILVGATHGRNMGERASYQHCIDILDITGLHKKVNVLAGSLTLLDRKRLELARALATEPKVLLLDEIAGGLTEAEVEELLEEIRKLRSTGVTIVWIEHIVHALLAVVDRITVIQFGRKLCEGEPHSVMNSAEVQACYMGGTPA
;
A
#
# COMPACT_ATOMS: atom_id res chain seq x y z
N MET A 1 -17.45 6.42 6.16
CA MET A 1 -17.42 7.81 5.68
C MET A 1 -16.18 8.46 6.29
N ILE A 2 -15.45 9.30 5.56
CA ILE A 2 -14.36 10.13 6.14
C ILE A 2 -14.97 11.44 6.58
N ASP A 3 -14.58 11.92 7.77
CA ASP A 3 -15.13 13.13 8.37
C ASP A 3 -13.98 13.89 9.08
N ASP A 4 -13.58 15.02 8.50
CA ASP A 4 -12.50 15.90 9.01
C ASP A 4 -11.18 15.17 9.33
N LEU A 5 -10.67 14.41 8.36
CA LEU A 5 -9.44 13.62 8.48
C LEU A 5 -8.28 14.32 7.77
N SER A 6 -7.30 14.79 8.53
CA SER A 6 -6.06 15.37 8.00
C SER A 6 -4.86 14.50 8.42
N ILE A 7 -4.14 13.98 7.44
CA ILE A 7 -2.92 13.16 7.61
C ILE A 7 -1.86 13.70 6.64
N SER A 8 -0.64 13.85 7.13
CA SER A 8 0.54 14.15 6.33
C SER A 8 1.52 12.99 6.38
N VAL A 9 2.28 12.79 5.33
CA VAL A 9 3.33 11.77 5.24
C VAL A 9 4.54 12.44 4.61
N ASP A 10 5.70 12.29 5.24
CA ASP A 10 6.95 12.85 4.74
C ASP A 10 7.58 11.93 3.69
N GLU A 11 8.45 12.50 2.84
CA GLU A 11 9.18 11.72 1.85
C GLU A 11 10.10 10.69 2.52
N GLY A 12 10.03 9.43 2.08
CA GLY A 12 10.79 8.31 2.65
C GLY A 12 10.22 7.76 3.96
N GLU A 13 9.15 8.34 4.52
CA GLU A 13 8.49 7.86 5.72
C GLU A 13 7.69 6.58 5.44
N ALA A 14 7.65 5.67 6.42
CA ALA A 14 6.73 4.55 6.46
C ALA A 14 5.64 4.80 7.51
N LEU A 15 4.42 5.10 7.07
CA LEU A 15 3.26 5.37 7.91
C LEU A 15 2.32 4.16 7.97
N GLY A 16 2.03 3.67 9.19
CA GLY A 16 0.99 2.67 9.44
C GLY A 16 -0.38 3.31 9.65
N ILE A 17 -1.41 2.73 9.06
CA ILE A 17 -2.81 3.13 9.29
C ILE A 17 -3.55 1.97 9.91
N VAL A 18 -4.06 2.17 11.11
CA VAL A 18 -4.83 1.17 11.85
C VAL A 18 -6.21 1.71 12.24
N GLY A 19 -7.08 0.82 12.69
CA GLY A 19 -8.43 1.15 13.16
C GLY A 19 -9.41 0.03 12.90
N PRO A 20 -10.58 0.01 13.56
CA PRO A 20 -11.56 -1.05 13.42
C PRO A 20 -12.12 -1.14 11.99
N ASN A 21 -12.83 -2.24 11.71
CA ASN A 21 -13.53 -2.40 10.46
C ASN A 21 -14.60 -1.30 10.30
N GLY A 22 -14.69 -0.73 9.11
CA GLY A 22 -15.59 0.39 8.84
C GLY A 22 -15.08 1.77 9.30
N ALA A 23 -13.87 1.87 9.89
CA ALA A 23 -13.28 3.16 10.30
C ALA A 23 -13.03 4.16 9.15
N GLY A 24 -13.01 3.68 7.89
CA GLY A 24 -12.79 4.55 6.72
C GLY A 24 -11.41 4.39 6.07
N LYS A 25 -10.56 3.48 6.51
CA LYS A 25 -9.18 3.29 6.00
C LYS A 25 -9.12 3.12 4.48
N THR A 26 -9.82 2.15 3.93
CA THR A 26 -9.87 1.91 2.48
C THR A 26 -10.54 3.06 1.72
N THR A 27 -11.52 3.74 2.33
CA THR A 27 -12.13 4.95 1.75
C THR A 27 -11.11 6.06 1.63
N TRP A 28 -10.26 6.26 2.64
CA TRP A 28 -9.16 7.21 2.62
C TRP A 28 -8.17 6.90 1.49
N PHE A 29 -7.75 5.64 1.31
CA PHE A 29 -6.94 5.24 0.14
C PHE A 29 -7.64 5.51 -1.19
N ASN A 30 -8.95 5.30 -1.26
CA ASN A 30 -9.74 5.59 -2.46
C ASN A 30 -9.78 7.09 -2.78
N LEU A 31 -9.79 7.96 -1.78
CA LEU A 31 -9.69 9.41 -1.94
C LEU A 31 -8.30 9.81 -2.46
N ILE A 32 -7.21 9.27 -1.88
CA ILE A 32 -5.84 9.55 -2.32
C ILE A 32 -5.62 9.10 -3.77
N THR A 33 -6.10 7.92 -4.14
CA THR A 33 -5.93 7.38 -5.49
C THR A 33 -6.92 7.96 -6.51
N GLY A 34 -7.89 8.77 -6.10
CA GLY A 34 -8.93 9.32 -6.97
C GLY A 34 -9.96 8.29 -7.44
N ALA A 35 -10.09 7.16 -6.72
CA ALA A 35 -11.14 6.17 -6.96
C ALA A 35 -12.52 6.66 -6.50
N VAL A 36 -12.51 7.57 -5.52
CA VAL A 36 -13.68 8.28 -4.99
C VAL A 36 -13.33 9.76 -4.94
N HIS A 37 -14.28 10.63 -5.20
CA HIS A 37 -14.11 12.07 -5.04
C HIS A 37 -14.44 12.49 -3.61
N ALA A 38 -13.70 13.47 -3.10
CA ALA A 38 -14.00 14.11 -1.82
C ALA A 38 -15.12 15.15 -2.00
N ASP A 39 -16.04 15.20 -1.07
CA ASP A 39 -17.08 16.25 -1.01
C ASP A 39 -16.48 17.60 -0.61
N SER A 40 -15.43 17.56 0.23
CA SER A 40 -14.66 18.72 0.69
C SER A 40 -13.24 18.33 1.08
N GLY A 41 -12.38 19.32 1.31
CA GLY A 41 -10.98 19.08 1.63
C GLY A 41 -10.09 18.98 0.39
N LYS A 42 -8.82 18.63 0.61
CA LYS A 42 -7.80 18.57 -0.46
C LYS A 42 -6.89 17.35 -0.33
N VAL A 43 -6.43 16.86 -1.45
CA VAL A 43 -5.32 15.92 -1.55
C VAL A 43 -4.14 16.66 -2.17
N ILE A 44 -3.09 16.86 -1.38
CA ILE A 44 -1.87 17.52 -1.83
C ILE A 44 -0.80 16.43 -1.98
N PHE A 45 -0.15 16.38 -3.14
CA PHE A 45 0.92 15.45 -3.43
C PHE A 45 2.10 16.20 -4.06
N ASP A 46 3.28 16.09 -3.44
CA ASP A 46 4.49 16.78 -3.91
C ASP A 46 4.26 18.30 -4.11
N GLY A 47 3.57 18.93 -3.12
CA GLY A 47 3.20 20.35 -3.14
C GLY A 47 2.09 20.75 -4.12
N LYS A 48 1.53 19.81 -4.88
CA LYS A 48 0.48 20.05 -5.89
C LYS A 48 -0.88 19.57 -5.39
N ASP A 49 -1.91 20.38 -5.60
CA ASP A 49 -3.30 19.98 -5.38
C ASP A 49 -3.73 19.00 -6.49
N ILE A 50 -3.97 17.74 -6.10
CA ILE A 50 -4.40 16.66 -7.01
C ILE A 50 -5.84 16.23 -6.74
N THR A 51 -6.61 16.99 -5.97
CA THR A 51 -7.97 16.63 -5.53
C THR A 51 -8.88 16.22 -6.67
N HIS A 52 -8.82 16.91 -7.81
CA HIS A 52 -9.62 16.63 -8.99
C HIS A 52 -8.88 15.89 -10.10
N MET A 53 -7.61 15.47 -9.85
CA MET A 53 -6.81 14.77 -10.84
C MET A 53 -7.36 13.34 -11.06
N PRO A 54 -7.51 12.88 -12.31
CA PRO A 54 -7.96 11.54 -12.63
C PRO A 54 -7.02 10.45 -12.11
N ARG A 55 -7.55 9.27 -11.79
CA ARG A 55 -6.82 8.13 -11.23
C ARG A 55 -5.53 7.79 -11.97
N HIS A 56 -5.61 7.68 -13.30
CA HIS A 56 -4.47 7.29 -14.13
C HIS A 56 -3.36 8.35 -14.13
N GLU A 57 -3.71 9.62 -14.01
CA GLU A 57 -2.75 10.70 -13.86
C GLU A 57 -2.08 10.67 -12.49
N ARG A 58 -2.83 10.42 -11.39
CA ARG A 58 -2.26 10.24 -10.05
C ARG A 58 -1.25 9.08 -10.01
N CYS A 59 -1.57 7.96 -10.68
CA CYS A 59 -0.62 6.86 -10.84
C CYS A 59 0.67 7.34 -11.53
N ARG A 60 0.56 8.07 -12.64
CA ARG A 60 1.69 8.60 -13.39
C ARG A 60 2.49 9.68 -12.65
N THR A 61 1.87 10.37 -11.69
CA THR A 61 2.60 11.32 -10.84
C THR A 61 3.39 10.65 -9.73
N GLY A 62 3.17 9.35 -9.48
CA GLY A 62 3.93 8.55 -8.54
C GLY A 62 3.14 8.00 -7.34
N ILE A 63 1.82 7.81 -7.48
CA ILE A 63 1.01 7.14 -6.46
C ILE A 63 0.74 5.70 -6.90
N GLY A 64 1.46 4.74 -6.31
CA GLY A 64 1.24 3.31 -6.48
C GLY A 64 0.30 2.75 -5.41
N ARG A 65 -0.46 1.70 -5.74
CA ARG A 65 -1.32 1.02 -4.77
C ARG A 65 -1.40 -0.47 -5.02
N THR A 66 -1.34 -1.25 -3.95
CA THR A 66 -1.78 -2.66 -3.94
C THR A 66 -3.25 -2.75 -3.54
N PHE A 67 -3.86 -3.90 -3.78
CA PHE A 67 -5.24 -4.18 -3.35
C PHE A 67 -5.27 -5.38 -2.41
N GLN A 68 -6.14 -5.33 -1.41
CA GLN A 68 -6.35 -6.40 -0.43
C GLN A 68 -6.54 -7.77 -1.10
N ILE A 69 -7.39 -7.83 -2.13
CA ILE A 69 -7.58 -9.03 -2.95
C ILE A 69 -6.81 -8.85 -4.25
N PRO A 70 -5.70 -9.60 -4.45
CA PRO A 70 -4.93 -9.52 -5.69
C PRO A 70 -5.77 -9.85 -6.92
N LYS A 71 -5.66 -9.01 -7.95
CA LYS A 71 -6.36 -9.18 -9.24
C LYS A 71 -5.37 -9.17 -10.40
N PRO A 72 -4.52 -10.19 -10.52
CA PRO A 72 -3.59 -10.28 -11.63
C PRO A 72 -4.32 -10.60 -12.95
N PHE A 73 -3.69 -10.32 -14.06
CA PHE A 73 -4.10 -10.83 -15.37
C PHE A 73 -3.76 -12.32 -15.43
N SER A 74 -4.70 -13.17 -15.07
CA SER A 74 -4.50 -14.61 -14.81
C SER A 74 -3.97 -15.39 -16.02
N GLY A 75 -4.30 -14.96 -17.25
CA GLY A 75 -3.85 -15.56 -18.51
C GLY A 75 -2.48 -15.05 -18.98
N MET A 76 -1.84 -14.15 -18.24
CA MET A 76 -0.51 -13.61 -18.52
C MET A 76 0.51 -14.17 -17.51
N THR A 77 1.77 -14.22 -17.92
CA THR A 77 2.88 -14.57 -17.04
C THR A 77 3.12 -13.51 -15.96
N VAL A 78 3.89 -13.85 -14.94
CA VAL A 78 4.35 -12.92 -13.92
C VAL A 78 5.05 -11.72 -14.56
N PHE A 79 5.97 -11.96 -15.50
CA PHE A 79 6.70 -10.90 -16.20
C PHE A 79 5.77 -9.97 -16.98
N GLU A 80 4.84 -10.52 -17.76
CA GLU A 80 3.89 -9.73 -18.54
C GLU A 80 2.99 -8.87 -17.65
N ASN A 81 2.56 -9.38 -16.49
CA ASN A 81 1.81 -8.61 -15.50
C ASN A 81 2.59 -7.38 -15.00
N ILE A 82 3.89 -7.54 -14.71
CA ILE A 82 4.77 -6.44 -14.26
C ILE A 82 4.99 -5.46 -15.42
N LEU A 83 5.23 -5.97 -16.63
CA LEU A 83 5.45 -5.17 -17.83
C LEU A 83 4.26 -4.24 -18.16
N VAL A 84 3.02 -4.70 -17.92
CA VAL A 84 1.82 -3.83 -18.04
C VAL A 84 1.92 -2.63 -17.09
N GLY A 85 2.36 -2.84 -15.84
CA GLY A 85 2.57 -1.75 -14.88
C GLY A 85 3.62 -0.74 -15.35
N ALA A 86 4.76 -1.23 -15.83
CA ALA A 86 5.86 -0.40 -16.28
C ALA A 86 5.51 0.40 -17.55
N THR A 87 4.90 -0.23 -18.55
CA THR A 87 4.57 0.44 -19.82
C THR A 87 3.43 1.45 -19.70
N HIS A 88 2.35 1.13 -18.96
CA HIS A 88 1.17 1.98 -18.85
C HIS A 88 1.24 2.96 -17.67
N GLY A 89 1.86 2.55 -16.57
CA GLY A 89 2.05 3.41 -15.40
C GLY A 89 3.06 4.53 -15.63
N ARG A 90 4.22 4.19 -16.20
CA ARG A 90 5.30 5.16 -16.50
C ARG A 90 5.27 5.75 -17.91
N ASN A 91 4.44 5.19 -18.79
CA ASN A 91 4.47 5.53 -20.23
C ASN A 91 5.83 5.25 -20.87
N MET A 92 6.51 4.18 -20.45
CA MET A 92 7.79 3.73 -21.00
C MET A 92 7.58 2.79 -22.19
N GLY A 93 8.52 2.80 -23.13
CA GLY A 93 8.56 1.80 -24.19
C GLY A 93 8.84 0.41 -23.61
N GLU A 94 8.25 -0.63 -24.20
CA GLU A 94 8.33 -2.01 -23.72
C GLU A 94 9.77 -2.47 -23.46
N ARG A 95 10.66 -2.34 -24.45
CA ARG A 95 12.07 -2.75 -24.33
C ARG A 95 12.83 -1.99 -23.23
N ALA A 96 12.51 -0.71 -23.04
CA ALA A 96 13.13 0.11 -22.01
C ALA A 96 12.66 -0.32 -20.60
N SER A 97 11.52 -0.99 -20.49
CA SER A 97 10.96 -1.48 -19.22
C SER A 97 11.51 -2.83 -18.79
N TYR A 98 12.21 -3.58 -19.64
CA TYR A 98 12.61 -4.97 -19.33
C TYR A 98 13.56 -5.06 -18.14
N GLN A 99 14.61 -4.25 -18.09
CA GLN A 99 15.55 -4.28 -16.97
C GLN A 99 14.86 -3.92 -15.66
N HIS A 100 14.03 -2.88 -15.67
CA HIS A 100 13.23 -2.48 -14.53
C HIS A 100 12.29 -3.61 -14.04
N CYS A 101 11.66 -4.34 -14.94
CA CYS A 101 10.83 -5.49 -14.58
C CYS A 101 11.65 -6.62 -13.93
N ILE A 102 12.89 -6.84 -14.39
CA ILE A 102 13.80 -7.85 -13.81
C ILE A 102 14.20 -7.42 -12.39
N ASP A 103 14.56 -6.16 -12.18
CA ASP A 103 14.94 -5.63 -10.87
C ASP A 103 13.78 -5.77 -9.86
N ILE A 104 12.55 -5.54 -10.31
CA ILE A 104 11.33 -5.74 -9.49
C ILE A 104 11.12 -7.22 -9.15
N LEU A 105 11.34 -8.14 -10.08
CA LEU A 105 11.24 -9.58 -9.81
C LEU A 105 12.20 -10.02 -8.71
N ASP A 106 13.39 -9.45 -8.68
CA ASP A 106 14.40 -9.73 -7.64
C ASP A 106 13.98 -9.15 -6.28
N ILE A 107 13.48 -7.90 -6.25
CA ILE A 107 13.01 -7.25 -5.02
C ILE A 107 11.82 -8.03 -4.42
N THR A 108 10.91 -8.52 -5.25
CA THR A 108 9.67 -9.18 -4.82
C THR A 108 9.77 -10.71 -4.73
N GLY A 109 10.96 -11.29 -4.88
CA GLY A 109 11.19 -12.73 -4.77
C GLY A 109 10.54 -13.57 -5.88
N LEU A 110 10.11 -12.95 -7.00
CA LEU A 110 9.38 -13.62 -8.09
C LEU A 110 10.28 -14.07 -9.24
N HIS A 111 11.59 -13.87 -9.19
CA HIS A 111 12.52 -14.15 -10.28
C HIS A 111 12.38 -15.59 -10.83
N LYS A 112 12.27 -16.60 -9.93
CA LYS A 112 12.11 -18.01 -10.33
C LYS A 112 10.77 -18.32 -10.99
N LYS A 113 9.81 -17.40 -10.95
CA LYS A 113 8.44 -17.56 -11.47
C LYS A 113 8.13 -16.66 -12.66
N VAL A 114 9.14 -16.06 -13.27
CA VAL A 114 9.04 -15.08 -14.36
C VAL A 114 8.08 -15.51 -15.49
N ASN A 115 8.14 -16.78 -15.90
CA ASN A 115 7.33 -17.36 -16.97
C ASN A 115 6.10 -18.14 -16.48
N VAL A 116 5.80 -18.11 -15.16
CA VAL A 116 4.64 -18.80 -14.61
C VAL A 116 3.39 -17.95 -14.87
N LEU A 117 2.28 -18.58 -15.26
CA LEU A 117 1.00 -17.90 -15.41
C LEU A 117 0.49 -17.41 -14.04
N ALA A 118 0.08 -16.16 -13.97
CA ALA A 118 -0.35 -15.54 -12.73
C ALA A 118 -1.57 -16.24 -12.09
N GLY A 119 -2.40 -16.89 -12.91
CA GLY A 119 -3.54 -17.68 -12.43
C GLY A 119 -3.16 -18.91 -11.59
N SER A 120 -1.93 -19.44 -11.75
CA SER A 120 -1.46 -20.64 -11.03
C SER A 120 -0.62 -20.32 -9.77
N LEU A 121 -0.42 -19.05 -9.45
CA LEU A 121 0.37 -18.62 -8.30
C LEU A 121 -0.31 -18.96 -6.96
N THR A 122 0.50 -19.23 -5.94
CA THR A 122 0.07 -19.31 -4.53
C THR A 122 -0.47 -17.95 -4.05
N LEU A 123 -1.09 -17.91 -2.86
CA LEU A 123 -1.57 -16.65 -2.31
C LEU A 123 -0.42 -15.66 -2.06
N LEU A 124 0.66 -16.09 -1.44
CA LEU A 124 1.85 -15.27 -1.21
C LEU A 124 2.39 -14.70 -2.53
N ASP A 125 2.56 -15.53 -3.55
CA ASP A 125 3.08 -15.07 -4.85
C ASP A 125 2.13 -14.11 -5.56
N ARG A 126 0.81 -14.27 -5.40
CA ARG A 126 -0.16 -13.29 -5.91
C ARG A 126 -0.05 -11.95 -5.19
N LYS A 127 0.19 -11.94 -3.87
CA LYS A 127 0.45 -10.73 -3.08
C LYS A 127 1.75 -10.05 -3.52
N ARG A 128 2.82 -10.84 -3.72
CA ARG A 128 4.09 -10.39 -4.31
C ARG A 128 3.91 -9.79 -5.69
N LEU A 129 3.11 -10.44 -6.55
CA LEU A 129 2.82 -9.93 -7.89
C LEU A 129 2.02 -8.62 -7.85
N GLU A 130 1.08 -8.48 -6.92
CA GLU A 130 0.35 -7.21 -6.73
C GLU A 130 1.30 -6.08 -6.31
N LEU A 131 2.23 -6.38 -5.37
CA LEU A 131 3.31 -5.46 -4.98
C LEU A 131 4.20 -5.12 -6.18
N ALA A 132 4.65 -6.12 -6.93
CA ALA A 132 5.50 -5.94 -8.12
C ALA A 132 4.84 -5.07 -9.19
N ARG A 133 3.54 -5.25 -9.42
CA ARG A 133 2.78 -4.41 -10.37
C ARG A 133 2.66 -2.96 -9.92
N ALA A 134 2.49 -2.72 -8.62
CA ALA A 134 2.50 -1.38 -8.06
C ALA A 134 3.88 -0.73 -8.18
N LEU A 135 4.96 -1.47 -7.87
CA LEU A 135 6.35 -1.01 -8.01
C LEU A 135 6.73 -0.70 -9.47
N ALA A 136 6.18 -1.45 -10.42
CA ALA A 136 6.44 -1.25 -11.85
C ALA A 136 6.01 0.14 -12.36
N THR A 137 5.14 0.83 -11.63
CA THR A 137 4.77 2.22 -11.92
C THR A 137 5.81 3.24 -11.42
N GLU A 138 6.89 2.81 -10.76
CA GLU A 138 7.89 3.64 -10.04
C GLU A 138 7.24 4.68 -9.12
N PRO A 139 6.53 4.23 -8.10
CA PRO A 139 5.82 5.14 -7.22
C PRO A 139 6.80 5.91 -6.32
N LYS A 140 6.52 7.19 -6.08
CA LYS A 140 7.10 7.98 -5.00
C LYS A 140 6.46 7.62 -3.66
N VAL A 141 5.16 7.33 -3.69
CA VAL A 141 4.36 6.84 -2.55
C VAL A 141 3.69 5.52 -2.95
N LEU A 142 3.88 4.51 -2.10
CA LEU A 142 3.28 3.19 -2.24
C LEU A 142 2.23 2.97 -1.14
N LEU A 143 0.99 2.80 -1.55
CA LEU A 143 -0.13 2.51 -0.67
C LEU A 143 -0.33 0.99 -0.60
N LEU A 144 -0.08 0.38 0.56
CA LEU A 144 -0.24 -1.05 0.81
C LEU A 144 -1.56 -1.29 1.56
N ASP A 145 -2.48 -2.05 0.94
CA ASP A 145 -3.82 -2.29 1.48
C ASP A 145 -3.97 -3.75 1.91
N GLU A 146 -3.77 -4.03 3.21
CA GLU A 146 -3.93 -5.34 3.87
C GLU A 146 -3.24 -6.49 3.10
N ILE A 147 -1.99 -6.26 2.68
CA ILE A 147 -1.28 -7.23 1.83
C ILE A 147 -0.84 -8.49 2.59
N ALA A 148 -0.72 -8.44 3.91
CA ALA A 148 -0.38 -9.59 4.73
C ALA A 148 -1.59 -10.49 5.06
N GLY A 149 -2.80 -10.03 4.78
CA GLY A 149 -4.03 -10.76 5.10
C GLY A 149 -4.13 -12.13 4.43
N GLY A 150 -4.46 -13.17 5.21
CA GLY A 150 -4.62 -14.55 4.74
C GLY A 150 -3.34 -15.35 4.56
N LEU A 151 -2.18 -14.77 4.88
CA LEU A 151 -0.88 -15.46 4.89
C LEU A 151 -0.65 -16.15 6.23
N THR A 152 0.15 -17.20 6.23
CA THR A 152 0.71 -17.81 7.45
C THR A 152 1.77 -16.90 8.06
N GLU A 153 2.11 -17.08 9.36
CA GLU A 153 3.16 -16.29 10.02
C GLU A 153 4.50 -16.32 9.28
N ALA A 154 4.90 -17.50 8.78
CA ALA A 154 6.13 -17.65 8.01
C ALA A 154 6.08 -16.86 6.68
N GLU A 155 4.95 -16.89 5.98
CA GLU A 155 4.75 -16.11 4.74
C GLU A 155 4.70 -14.59 5.01
N VAL A 156 4.18 -14.19 6.17
CA VAL A 156 4.20 -12.77 6.60
C VAL A 156 5.65 -12.32 6.80
N GLU A 157 6.49 -13.11 7.47
CA GLU A 157 7.90 -12.75 7.66
C GLU A 157 8.67 -12.64 6.33
N GLU A 158 8.41 -13.56 5.38
CA GLU A 158 8.99 -13.45 4.04
C GLU A 158 8.57 -12.13 3.35
N LEU A 159 7.29 -11.78 3.41
CA LEU A 159 6.77 -10.54 2.84
C LEU A 159 7.37 -9.30 3.53
N LEU A 160 7.55 -9.35 4.86
CA LEU A 160 8.17 -8.26 5.63
C LEU A 160 9.62 -7.99 5.22
N GLU A 161 10.39 -9.03 4.92
CA GLU A 161 11.76 -8.87 4.40
C GLU A 161 11.78 -8.10 3.08
N GLU A 162 10.82 -8.38 2.19
CA GLU A 162 10.68 -7.68 0.91
C GLU A 162 10.29 -6.21 1.10
N ILE A 163 9.35 -5.94 2.02
CA ILE A 163 8.94 -4.56 2.34
C ILE A 163 10.08 -3.77 3.00
N ARG A 164 10.88 -4.41 3.88
CA ARG A 164 12.08 -3.78 4.47
C ARG A 164 13.12 -3.42 3.41
N LYS A 165 13.36 -4.33 2.45
CA LYS A 165 14.25 -4.06 1.30
C LYS A 165 13.72 -2.89 0.48
N LEU A 166 12.42 -2.90 0.19
CA LEU A 166 11.78 -1.81 -0.54
C LEU A 166 11.91 -0.47 0.21
N ARG A 167 11.64 -0.45 1.53
CA ARG A 167 11.82 0.74 2.35
C ARG A 167 13.25 1.29 2.27
N SER A 168 14.26 0.42 2.22
CA SER A 168 15.67 0.84 2.11
C SER A 168 16.00 1.56 0.80
N THR A 169 15.13 1.51 -0.22
CA THR A 169 15.28 2.28 -1.46
C THR A 169 14.80 3.73 -1.34
N GLY A 170 14.22 4.13 -0.20
CA GLY A 170 13.73 5.48 0.06
C GLY A 170 12.31 5.75 -0.43
N VAL A 171 11.56 4.73 -0.88
CA VAL A 171 10.16 4.90 -1.26
C VAL A 171 9.31 5.20 -0.02
N THR A 172 8.42 6.19 -0.13
CA THR A 172 7.43 6.48 0.91
C THR A 172 6.37 5.38 0.95
N ILE A 173 6.08 4.84 2.13
CA ILE A 173 5.11 3.75 2.30
C ILE A 173 3.96 4.22 3.19
N VAL A 174 2.72 3.99 2.77
CA VAL A 174 1.55 4.08 3.64
C VAL A 174 0.89 2.71 3.67
N TRP A 175 0.81 2.12 4.85
CA TRP A 175 0.38 0.73 4.99
C TRP A 175 -0.85 0.60 5.89
N ILE A 176 -1.98 0.18 5.33
CA ILE A 176 -3.15 -0.27 6.08
C ILE A 176 -2.97 -1.76 6.38
N GLU A 177 -2.97 -2.14 7.67
CA GLU A 177 -2.84 -3.54 8.06
C GLU A 177 -3.56 -3.79 9.40
N HIS A 178 -4.00 -5.03 9.61
CA HIS A 178 -4.59 -5.50 10.86
C HIS A 178 -3.62 -6.34 11.69
N ILE A 179 -2.55 -6.83 11.07
CA ILE A 179 -1.50 -7.61 11.72
C ILE A 179 -0.51 -6.64 12.37
N VAL A 180 -0.75 -6.34 13.64
CA VAL A 180 -0.01 -5.29 14.38
C VAL A 180 1.49 -5.51 14.36
N HIS A 181 1.98 -6.75 14.59
CA HIS A 181 3.41 -7.03 14.60
C HIS A 181 4.08 -6.76 13.23
N ALA A 182 3.35 -6.96 12.13
CA ALA A 182 3.85 -6.64 10.80
C ALA A 182 4.07 -5.13 10.62
N LEU A 183 3.13 -4.30 11.07
CA LEU A 183 3.29 -2.85 11.06
C LEU A 183 4.46 -2.40 11.94
N LEU A 184 4.49 -2.87 13.20
CA LEU A 184 5.53 -2.49 14.17
C LEU A 184 6.96 -2.81 13.68
N ALA A 185 7.10 -3.80 12.79
CA ALA A 185 8.38 -4.20 12.22
C ALA A 185 8.90 -3.26 11.11
N VAL A 186 8.04 -2.38 10.56
CA VAL A 186 8.36 -1.62 9.35
C VAL A 186 8.12 -0.11 9.50
N VAL A 187 7.04 0.31 10.17
CA VAL A 187 6.60 1.70 10.11
C VAL A 187 7.29 2.61 11.14
N ASP A 188 7.47 3.88 10.78
CA ASP A 188 8.05 4.91 11.66
C ASP A 188 7.01 5.52 12.58
N ARG A 189 5.75 5.59 12.11
CA ARG A 189 4.64 6.23 12.79
C ARG A 189 3.35 5.48 12.48
N ILE A 190 2.40 5.49 13.42
CA ILE A 190 1.06 4.95 13.25
C ILE A 190 0.04 6.06 13.44
N THR A 191 -0.94 6.10 12.54
CA THR A 191 -2.18 6.88 12.69
C THR A 191 -3.35 5.92 12.90
N VAL A 192 -4.12 6.16 13.96
CA VAL A 192 -5.35 5.41 14.25
C VAL A 192 -6.55 6.17 13.73
N ILE A 193 -7.36 5.50 12.90
CA ILE A 193 -8.62 6.05 12.37
C ILE A 193 -9.80 5.35 13.05
N GLN A 194 -10.74 6.14 13.55
CA GLN A 194 -12.00 5.67 14.10
C GLN A 194 -13.15 6.57 13.62
N PHE A 195 -14.24 5.97 13.15
CA PHE A 195 -15.42 6.69 12.64
C PHE A 195 -15.11 7.79 11.61
N GLY A 196 -14.11 7.55 10.77
CA GLY A 196 -13.70 8.49 9.72
C GLY A 196 -12.84 9.66 10.19
N ARG A 197 -12.43 9.69 11.44
CA ARG A 197 -11.59 10.73 12.07
C ARG A 197 -10.29 10.15 12.59
N LYS A 198 -9.27 10.99 12.73
CA LYS A 198 -8.01 10.63 13.39
C LYS A 198 -8.24 10.59 14.91
N LEU A 199 -8.06 9.40 15.51
CA LEU A 199 -8.13 9.21 16.95
C LEU A 199 -6.83 9.69 17.59
N CYS A 200 -5.71 9.12 17.18
CA CYS A 200 -4.38 9.50 17.64
C CYS A 200 -3.32 9.17 16.59
N GLU A 201 -2.11 9.65 16.81
CA GLU A 201 -0.97 9.47 15.91
C GLU A 201 0.32 9.57 16.72
N GLY A 202 1.34 8.77 16.38
CA GLY A 202 2.63 8.82 17.05
C GLY A 202 3.52 7.62 16.83
N GLU A 203 4.48 7.43 17.74
CA GLU A 203 5.41 6.31 17.74
C GLU A 203 4.63 4.99 17.87
N PRO A 204 4.96 3.97 17.04
CA PRO A 204 4.13 2.78 16.87
C PRO A 204 3.80 2.03 18.17
N HIS A 205 4.80 1.74 19.01
CA HIS A 205 4.57 1.00 20.25
C HIS A 205 3.76 1.82 21.27
N SER A 206 4.02 3.12 21.37
CA SER A 206 3.30 4.01 22.27
C SER A 206 1.83 4.12 21.91
N VAL A 207 1.53 4.29 20.61
CA VAL A 207 0.17 4.36 20.08
C VAL A 207 -0.58 3.06 20.34
N MET A 208 -0.01 1.92 19.97
CA MET A 208 -0.69 0.61 20.10
C MET A 208 -0.91 0.18 21.54
N ASN A 209 -0.09 0.65 22.49
CA ASN A 209 -0.25 0.38 23.93
C ASN A 209 -1.12 1.42 24.65
N SER A 210 -1.61 2.46 23.98
CA SER A 210 -2.46 3.47 24.63
C SER A 210 -3.84 2.90 24.99
N ALA A 211 -4.37 3.32 26.15
CA ALA A 211 -5.67 2.86 26.62
C ALA A 211 -6.81 3.20 25.64
N GLU A 212 -6.71 4.36 24.97
CA GLU A 212 -7.67 4.83 23.99
C GLU A 212 -7.73 3.91 22.76
N VAL A 213 -6.58 3.49 22.24
CA VAL A 213 -6.50 2.57 21.09
C VAL A 213 -6.98 1.18 21.49
N GLN A 214 -6.60 0.67 22.67
CA GLN A 214 -7.08 -0.62 23.16
C GLN A 214 -8.60 -0.62 23.34
N ALA A 215 -9.19 0.44 23.89
CA ALA A 215 -10.64 0.59 24.01
C ALA A 215 -11.34 0.60 22.63
N CYS A 216 -10.74 1.24 21.64
CA CYS A 216 -11.25 1.29 20.28
C CYS A 216 -11.40 -0.12 19.65
N TYR A 217 -10.47 -1.03 19.94
CA TYR A 217 -10.51 -2.41 19.43
C TYR A 217 -11.39 -3.35 20.29
N MET A 218 -11.55 -3.08 21.59
CA MET A 218 -12.39 -3.88 22.48
C MET A 218 -13.88 -3.53 22.39
N GLY A 219 -14.29 -2.59 21.52
CA GLY A 219 -15.70 -2.21 21.34
C GLY A 219 -16.26 -1.32 22.45
N GLY A 220 -15.39 -0.70 23.25
CA GLY A 220 -15.78 0.32 24.22
C GLY A 220 -16.20 1.60 23.49
N THR A 221 -17.45 2.04 23.69
CA THR A 221 -17.88 3.41 23.35
C THR A 221 -17.06 4.35 24.23
N PRO A 222 -16.42 5.41 23.68
CA PRO A 222 -15.84 6.44 24.54
C PRO A 222 -16.94 7.05 25.40
N ALA A 223 -16.65 7.18 26.69
CA ALA A 223 -17.54 7.82 27.66
C ALA A 223 -17.72 9.30 27.36
#